data_d6d0ec5f12d5af4f00451098eda038dd
#
_entry.id   d6d0ec5f12d5af4f00451098eda038dd
#
_cell.length_a   1.000
_cell.length_b   1.000
_cell.length_c   1.000
_cell.angle_alpha   90.00
_cell.angle_beta   90.00
_cell.angle_gamma   90.00
#
_symmetry.space_group_name_H-M   'P 1'
#
loop_
_entity.id
_entity.type
_entity.pdbx_description
1 polymer ?
#
loop_
_entity_poly.entity_id
_entity_poly.type
_entity_poly.pdbx_seq_one_letter_code
_entity_poly.pdbx_strand_id
1 'polypeptide(L)'
;GSEMCIRDRDWPEQVKTMQKNWIGKSVGMEFLFNLSNKDQLKVFTTRPDTIMGVSFVGISSAHPIVLELAKEDKDLESWLKLNSKGPTSEAERSSQEKIGYKLNLKAEHPISKQELDVWVANFVLMDYGSGALMAVPGHDQRDFEFAKKYDIKIKQVINDGQGELDKLDQAVTEKGILINSGKNLDGLNFDEAFKTISKLAKKEKFGSEKINYRLKNWGISRQRKWGAPIPMMINQEDSSDVIPFSDLTEEEISSEILLKNGQKYVKEKDTFDTFLESSWYFARFASYSSRDKIFDKEVDYWLPVDQYIGGIEHAILHLLYSRFFTKALNDLELIKFREPFIKLLCQGMVLKDGTKMSKSKGNTVNPQELINLYGADTVRLFSMFASPPEQSLEWSNEGVKGSHKFLNKLWKLSLTLINQKIHKRKRTIDIKPLEVKLNQTIKKVSDDFERRNSFNTAIAAVMELLNLIPKEFSHNEISEDERKIFKKIIDSSLLMLSPIAPHITHELWKKLKNGKEILNESWPTYDPELLEEESYKLVVQVNGKLRGSLL
;
A
#
# COMPACT_ATOMS: atom_id res chain seq x y z
N GLY A 1 -8.71 0.83 -15.10
CA GLY A 1 -9.68 0.10 -14.28
C GLY A 1 -9.32 0.04 -12.80
N SER A 2 -8.09 -0.34 -12.43
CA SER A 2 -7.70 -0.51 -11.01
C SER A 2 -7.62 0.80 -10.22
N GLU A 3 -7.26 1.92 -10.83
CA GLU A 3 -7.20 3.22 -10.14
C GLU A 3 -8.57 3.78 -9.76
N MET A 4 -9.60 3.58 -10.59
CA MET A 4 -10.95 4.05 -10.28
C MET A 4 -11.57 3.24 -9.14
N CYS A 5 -11.36 1.93 -9.10
CA CYS A 5 -11.87 1.07 -8.03
C CYS A 5 -11.23 1.31 -6.66
N ILE A 6 -10.03 1.91 -6.59
CA ILE A 6 -9.35 2.24 -5.33
C ILE A 6 -9.88 3.53 -4.70
N ARG A 7 -10.32 4.52 -5.49
CA ARG A 7 -10.74 5.84 -4.98
C ARG A 7 -11.96 5.74 -4.07
N ASP A 8 -12.88 4.85 -4.38
CA ASP A 8 -14.18 4.74 -3.73
C ASP A 8 -14.20 3.72 -2.58
N ARG A 9 -13.02 3.20 -2.17
CA ARG A 9 -12.92 2.21 -1.09
C ARG A 9 -12.46 2.83 0.21
N ASP A 10 -12.95 2.25 1.31
CA ASP A 10 -12.55 2.60 2.68
C ASP A 10 -11.17 1.97 3.01
N TRP A 11 -10.17 2.38 2.22
CA TRP A 11 -8.77 2.00 2.37
C TRP A 11 -7.95 3.20 2.83
N PRO A 12 -6.89 3.00 3.62
CA PRO A 12 -5.99 4.08 4.02
C PRO A 12 -5.41 4.82 2.82
N GLU A 13 -5.43 6.16 2.85
CA GLU A 13 -4.93 7.00 1.75
C GLU A 13 -3.46 6.73 1.41
N GLN A 14 -2.67 6.36 2.42
CA GLN A 14 -1.27 5.97 2.22
C GLN A 14 -1.16 4.76 1.29
N VAL A 15 -1.98 3.72 1.48
CA VAL A 15 -1.99 2.52 0.62
C VAL A 15 -2.42 2.86 -0.80
N LYS A 16 -3.48 3.66 -0.94
CA LYS A 16 -3.96 4.13 -2.25
C LYS A 16 -2.86 4.87 -3.01
N THR A 17 -2.16 5.77 -2.32
CA THR A 17 -1.04 6.54 -2.87
C THR A 17 0.13 5.64 -3.26
N MET A 18 0.51 4.69 -2.40
CA MET A 18 1.59 3.74 -2.68
C MET A 18 1.28 2.88 -3.93
N GLN A 19 0.07 2.33 -4.04
CA GLN A 19 -0.33 1.56 -5.22
C GLN A 19 -0.40 2.41 -6.49
N LYS A 20 -0.98 3.62 -6.40
CA LYS A 20 -1.01 4.56 -7.52
C LYS A 20 0.39 4.90 -8.03
N ASN A 21 1.31 5.21 -7.13
CA ASN A 21 2.70 5.52 -7.47
C ASN A 21 3.43 4.31 -8.07
N TRP A 22 3.15 3.10 -7.57
CA TRP A 22 3.75 1.86 -8.08
C TRP A 22 3.24 1.51 -9.47
N ILE A 23 1.94 1.61 -9.72
CA ILE A 23 1.33 1.42 -11.04
C ILE A 23 1.89 2.46 -12.02
N GLY A 24 2.11 3.70 -11.54
CA GLY A 24 2.80 4.74 -12.27
C GLY A 24 2.12 5.06 -13.60
N LYS A 25 0.79 5.29 -13.57
CA LYS A 25 0.06 5.75 -14.74
C LYS A 25 0.54 7.13 -15.16
N SER A 26 0.96 7.25 -16.40
CA SER A 26 1.30 8.51 -17.03
C SER A 26 0.44 8.72 -18.27
N VAL A 27 -0.18 9.90 -18.33
CA VAL A 27 -0.94 10.37 -19.49
C VAL A 27 -0.02 11.29 -20.28
N GLY A 28 0.14 11.01 -21.55
CA GLY A 28 1.02 11.78 -22.41
C GLY A 28 0.57 11.67 -23.88
N MET A 29 1.49 11.96 -24.76
CA MET A 29 1.30 11.81 -26.20
C MET A 29 2.37 10.93 -26.82
N GLU A 30 1.98 10.12 -27.77
CA GLU A 30 2.87 9.40 -28.67
C GLU A 30 2.93 10.18 -29.99
N PHE A 31 4.12 10.61 -30.35
CA PHE A 31 4.39 11.30 -31.61
C PHE A 31 5.13 10.40 -32.58
N LEU A 32 4.89 10.60 -33.88
CA LEU A 32 5.55 9.93 -34.98
C LEU A 32 6.56 10.87 -35.62
N PHE A 33 7.83 10.49 -35.60
CA PHE A 33 8.90 11.17 -36.31
C PHE A 33 9.26 10.35 -37.55
N ASN A 34 9.18 10.96 -38.73
CA ASN A 34 9.60 10.32 -39.97
C ASN A 34 11.14 10.35 -40.05
N LEU A 35 11.74 9.21 -40.35
CA LEU A 35 13.18 9.09 -40.49
C LEU A 35 13.61 9.22 -41.96
N SER A 36 14.86 9.65 -42.20
CA SER A 36 15.44 9.81 -43.55
C SER A 36 15.51 8.51 -44.34
N ASN A 37 15.50 7.35 -43.69
CA ASN A 37 15.43 6.02 -44.32
C ASN A 37 13.96 5.58 -44.60
N LYS A 38 12.96 6.46 -44.45
CA LYS A 38 11.51 6.24 -44.63
C LYS A 38 10.84 5.43 -43.52
N ASP A 39 11.55 5.04 -42.48
CA ASP A 39 10.94 4.46 -41.28
C ASP A 39 10.24 5.54 -40.45
N GLN A 40 9.42 5.09 -39.49
CA GLN A 40 8.79 5.96 -38.50
C GLN A 40 9.24 5.58 -37.10
N LEU A 41 9.63 6.57 -36.33
CA LEU A 41 10.02 6.41 -34.94
C LEU A 41 8.90 6.93 -34.04
N LYS A 42 8.38 6.09 -33.14
CA LYS A 42 7.40 6.45 -32.12
C LYS A 42 8.11 7.03 -30.91
N VAL A 43 7.65 8.14 -30.40
CA VAL A 43 8.20 8.81 -29.23
C VAL A 43 7.08 9.13 -28.26
N PHE A 44 7.18 8.65 -27.03
CA PHE A 44 6.24 8.99 -25.96
C PHE A 44 6.78 10.11 -25.08
N THR A 45 5.92 11.08 -24.74
CA THR A 45 6.24 12.14 -23.79
C THR A 45 5.06 12.45 -22.89
N THR A 46 5.34 12.78 -21.62
CA THR A 46 4.36 13.36 -20.68
C THR A 46 4.34 14.89 -20.74
N ARG A 47 5.29 15.49 -21.49
CA ARG A 47 5.44 16.93 -21.67
C ARG A 47 5.29 17.31 -23.16
N PRO A 48 4.10 17.09 -23.77
CA PRO A 48 3.87 17.49 -25.17
C PRO A 48 3.98 19.01 -25.39
N ASP A 49 3.78 19.80 -24.34
CA ASP A 49 3.96 21.25 -24.30
C ASP A 49 5.38 21.69 -24.70
N THR A 50 6.37 20.83 -24.55
CA THR A 50 7.77 21.12 -24.89
C THR A 50 8.16 20.71 -26.32
N ILE A 51 7.24 20.20 -27.15
CA ILE A 51 7.55 19.66 -28.47
C ILE A 51 8.32 20.64 -29.36
N MET A 52 8.02 21.93 -29.31
CA MET A 52 8.70 22.96 -30.12
C MET A 52 10.12 23.28 -29.64
N GLY A 53 10.53 22.73 -28.49
CA GLY A 53 11.89 22.81 -27.92
C GLY A 53 12.75 21.58 -28.22
N VAL A 54 12.27 20.65 -29.05
CA VAL A 54 13.04 19.43 -29.42
C VAL A 54 14.28 19.83 -30.20
N SER A 55 15.45 19.38 -29.73
CA SER A 55 16.75 19.66 -30.33
C SER A 55 17.37 18.45 -31.02
N PHE A 56 17.06 17.24 -30.54
CA PHE A 56 17.47 15.96 -31.14
C PHE A 56 16.50 14.84 -30.75
N VAL A 57 16.62 13.70 -31.37
CA VAL A 57 15.88 12.49 -31.01
C VAL A 57 16.86 11.48 -30.42
N GLY A 58 16.56 11.00 -29.21
CA GLY A 58 17.33 9.96 -28.52
C GLY A 58 16.73 8.58 -28.75
N ILE A 59 17.57 7.56 -28.96
CA ILE A 59 17.14 6.19 -29.18
C ILE A 59 17.96 5.23 -28.30
N SER A 60 17.32 4.15 -27.82
CA SER A 60 17.96 3.13 -27.00
C SER A 60 18.98 2.32 -27.80
N SER A 61 20.11 1.95 -27.17
CA SER A 61 21.09 1.04 -27.73
C SER A 61 20.53 -0.36 -28.11
N ALA A 62 19.43 -0.76 -27.47
CA ALA A 62 18.75 -2.04 -27.74
C ALA A 62 17.60 -1.91 -28.77
N HIS A 63 17.38 -0.74 -29.35
CA HIS A 63 16.30 -0.54 -30.31
C HIS A 63 16.58 -1.27 -31.63
N PRO A 64 15.59 -1.94 -32.27
CA PRO A 64 15.80 -2.71 -33.52
C PRO A 64 16.49 -1.92 -34.64
N ILE A 65 16.13 -0.66 -34.84
CA ILE A 65 16.75 0.24 -35.82
C ILE A 65 18.26 0.38 -35.57
N VAL A 66 18.68 0.53 -34.29
CA VAL A 66 20.09 0.68 -33.93
C VAL A 66 20.86 -0.63 -34.18
N LEU A 67 20.25 -1.77 -33.82
CA LEU A 67 20.84 -3.07 -34.01
C LEU A 67 20.98 -3.43 -35.50
N GLU A 68 20.08 -2.93 -36.33
CA GLU A 68 20.18 -3.11 -37.78
C GLU A 68 21.29 -2.24 -38.39
N LEU A 69 21.34 -0.95 -38.03
CA LEU A 69 22.41 -0.06 -38.49
C LEU A 69 23.80 -0.51 -38.03
N ALA A 70 23.91 -1.10 -36.86
CA ALA A 70 25.17 -1.62 -36.34
C ALA A 70 25.76 -2.80 -37.16
N LYS A 71 24.98 -3.47 -38.00
CA LYS A 71 25.49 -4.53 -38.90
C LYS A 71 26.36 -3.96 -40.03
N GLU A 72 26.11 -2.71 -40.41
CA GLU A 72 26.80 -2.02 -41.52
C GLU A 72 27.81 -0.96 -40.99
N ASP A 73 27.64 -0.46 -39.77
CA ASP A 73 28.48 0.55 -39.11
C ASP A 73 29.35 -0.09 -38.00
N LYS A 74 30.62 -0.35 -38.30
CA LYS A 74 31.59 -0.96 -37.36
C LYS A 74 31.91 -0.06 -36.17
N ASP A 75 31.86 1.25 -36.33
CA ASP A 75 32.12 2.19 -35.23
C ASP A 75 30.95 2.19 -34.25
N LEU A 76 29.73 2.14 -34.77
CA LEU A 76 28.51 1.96 -33.96
C LEU A 76 28.55 0.59 -33.25
N GLU A 77 28.87 -0.49 -33.93
CA GLU A 77 29.01 -1.83 -33.34
C GLU A 77 30.00 -1.84 -32.18
N SER A 78 31.16 -1.22 -32.38
CA SER A 78 32.21 -1.10 -31.35
C SER A 78 31.75 -0.27 -30.16
N TRP A 79 31.08 0.86 -30.42
CA TRP A 79 30.51 1.72 -29.38
C TRP A 79 29.45 0.97 -28.54
N LEU A 80 28.57 0.21 -29.20
CA LEU A 80 27.56 -0.60 -28.52
C LEU A 80 28.20 -1.66 -27.62
N LYS A 81 29.22 -2.37 -28.09
CA LYS A 81 29.93 -3.39 -27.29
C LYS A 81 30.58 -2.81 -26.03
N LEU A 82 31.14 -1.60 -26.12
CA LEU A 82 31.78 -0.92 -24.99
C LEU A 82 30.75 -0.40 -23.97
N ASN A 83 29.57 0.02 -24.42
CA ASN A 83 28.59 0.74 -23.59
C ASN A 83 27.32 -0.08 -23.26
N SER A 84 27.21 -1.34 -23.71
CA SER A 84 26.06 -2.23 -23.47
C SER A 84 25.95 -2.75 -22.03
N LYS A 85 27.02 -2.70 -21.24
CA LYS A 85 27.09 -3.16 -19.86
C LYS A 85 26.84 -1.98 -18.90
N GLY A 86 25.66 -1.41 -18.93
CA GLY A 86 25.25 -0.37 -17.97
C GLY A 86 24.74 -0.96 -16.64
N PRO A 87 24.71 -0.17 -15.57
CA PRO A 87 24.20 -0.58 -14.28
C PRO A 87 22.72 -0.96 -14.37
N THR A 88 22.31 -1.92 -13.55
CA THR A 88 20.95 -2.45 -13.53
C THR A 88 19.98 -1.59 -12.71
N SER A 89 20.47 -0.76 -11.77
CA SER A 89 19.62 0.06 -10.91
C SER A 89 19.37 1.46 -11.49
N GLU A 90 18.17 2.00 -11.29
CA GLU A 90 17.76 3.34 -11.73
C GLU A 90 18.59 4.45 -11.04
N ALA A 91 18.94 4.26 -9.77
CA ALA A 91 19.75 5.22 -8.99
C ALA A 91 21.18 5.33 -9.52
N GLU A 92 21.83 4.21 -9.88
CA GLU A 92 23.18 4.20 -10.46
C GLU A 92 23.20 4.81 -11.87
N ARG A 93 22.14 4.59 -12.66
CA ARG A 93 22.01 5.20 -14.00
C ARG A 93 21.82 6.72 -13.95
N SER A 94 21.11 7.24 -12.95
CA SER A 94 20.89 8.68 -12.81
C SER A 94 22.17 9.46 -12.55
N SER A 95 23.15 8.84 -11.88
CA SER A 95 24.45 9.45 -11.54
C SER A 95 25.52 9.28 -12.62
N GLN A 96 25.26 8.46 -13.66
CA GLN A 96 26.22 8.26 -14.75
C GLN A 96 26.31 9.46 -15.69
N GLU A 97 27.51 9.66 -16.23
CA GLU A 97 27.74 10.61 -17.31
C GLU A 97 26.90 10.27 -18.54
N LYS A 98 26.22 11.27 -19.11
CA LYS A 98 25.37 11.12 -20.30
C LYS A 98 26.26 11.03 -21.53
N ILE A 99 26.28 9.88 -22.19
CA ILE A 99 27.07 9.62 -23.40
C ILE A 99 26.18 9.09 -24.53
N GLY A 100 26.57 9.36 -25.75
CA GLY A 100 25.85 8.90 -26.94
C GLY A 100 26.71 8.79 -28.18
N TYR A 101 26.13 8.18 -29.21
CA TYR A 101 26.68 8.03 -30.55
C TYR A 101 25.71 8.65 -31.56
N LYS A 102 26.18 9.57 -32.39
CA LYS A 102 25.37 10.23 -33.43
C LYS A 102 25.21 9.29 -34.61
N LEU A 103 23.97 8.95 -34.93
CA LEU A 103 23.67 8.12 -36.09
C LEU A 103 23.72 8.92 -37.39
N ASN A 104 24.09 8.28 -38.49
CA ASN A 104 23.90 8.83 -39.82
C ASN A 104 22.43 8.71 -40.26
N LEU A 105 21.55 9.29 -39.44
CA LEU A 105 20.09 9.24 -39.59
C LEU A 105 19.49 10.55 -39.14
N LYS A 106 18.51 11.06 -39.86
CA LYS A 106 17.78 12.27 -39.51
C LYS A 106 16.32 11.94 -39.20
N ALA A 107 15.73 12.71 -38.29
CA ALA A 107 14.30 12.65 -37.96
C ALA A 107 13.64 13.99 -38.33
N GLU A 108 12.50 13.94 -39.01
CA GLU A 108 11.71 15.12 -39.31
C GLU A 108 10.82 15.50 -38.11
N HIS A 109 10.99 16.72 -37.61
CA HIS A 109 10.13 17.24 -36.54
C HIS A 109 8.66 17.35 -37.02
N PRO A 110 7.68 16.75 -36.31
CA PRO A 110 6.32 16.57 -36.84
C PRO A 110 5.56 17.90 -37.13
N ILE A 111 5.88 18.97 -36.38
CA ILE A 111 5.21 20.28 -36.55
C ILE A 111 6.07 21.22 -37.40
N SER A 112 7.32 21.49 -37.02
CA SER A 112 8.18 22.48 -37.69
C SER A 112 8.80 21.99 -38.98
N LYS A 113 8.76 20.70 -39.28
CA LYS A 113 9.41 20.02 -40.41
C LYS A 113 10.92 20.17 -40.47
N GLN A 114 11.54 20.65 -39.40
CA GLN A 114 12.99 20.70 -39.24
C GLN A 114 13.61 19.30 -39.17
N GLU A 115 14.78 19.13 -39.77
CA GLU A 115 15.58 17.94 -39.59
C GLU A 115 16.31 17.97 -38.24
N LEU A 116 16.20 16.88 -37.51
CA LEU A 116 16.82 16.65 -36.22
C LEU A 116 17.83 15.51 -36.29
N ASP A 117 18.93 15.63 -35.56
CA ASP A 117 19.89 14.53 -35.40
C ASP A 117 19.29 13.42 -34.56
N VAL A 118 19.61 12.18 -34.91
CA VAL A 118 19.26 10.99 -34.12
C VAL A 118 20.51 10.48 -33.39
N TRP A 119 20.39 10.27 -32.09
CA TRP A 119 21.48 9.83 -31.24
C TRP A 119 21.14 8.56 -30.48
N VAL A 120 22.02 7.57 -30.47
CA VAL A 120 21.97 6.50 -29.47
C VAL A 120 22.46 7.11 -28.17
N ALA A 121 21.66 7.01 -27.10
CA ALA A 121 22.02 7.59 -25.82
C ALA A 121 21.85 6.60 -24.66
N ASN A 122 22.82 6.56 -23.74
CA ASN A 122 22.88 5.57 -22.66
C ASN A 122 21.77 5.71 -21.60
N PHE A 123 21.08 6.84 -21.59
CA PHE A 123 19.96 7.11 -20.67
C PHE A 123 18.57 6.83 -21.27
N VAL A 124 18.50 6.42 -22.56
CA VAL A 124 17.26 6.02 -23.22
C VAL A 124 17.05 4.53 -23.03
N LEU A 125 15.92 4.15 -22.40
CA LEU A 125 15.61 2.77 -22.05
C LEU A 125 14.61 2.16 -23.02
N MET A 126 14.84 0.91 -23.42
CA MET A 126 13.90 0.16 -24.27
C MET A 126 12.59 -0.16 -23.54
N ASP A 127 12.64 -0.36 -22.21
CA ASP A 127 11.51 -0.75 -21.38
C ASP A 127 10.52 0.40 -21.07
N TYR A 128 10.81 1.63 -21.48
CA TYR A 128 9.96 2.78 -21.26
C TYR A 128 9.53 3.43 -22.58
N GLY A 129 8.23 3.41 -22.84
CA GLY A 129 7.67 3.94 -24.08
C GLY A 129 7.96 3.05 -25.29
N SER A 130 8.64 3.60 -26.28
CA SER A 130 9.00 2.92 -27.53
C SER A 130 10.52 2.70 -27.69
N GLY A 131 11.29 2.94 -26.63
CA GLY A 131 12.75 2.93 -26.72
C GLY A 131 13.33 4.14 -27.42
N ALA A 132 12.54 5.21 -27.56
CA ALA A 132 12.96 6.49 -28.14
C ALA A 132 12.35 7.67 -27.37
N LEU A 133 13.00 8.81 -27.38
CA LEU A 133 12.55 10.05 -26.79
C LEU A 133 12.81 11.26 -27.70
N MET A 134 11.98 12.28 -27.56
CA MET A 134 12.26 13.62 -28.06
C MET A 134 13.06 14.36 -27.01
N ALA A 135 14.28 14.76 -27.32
CA ALA A 135 15.12 15.46 -26.36
C ALA A 135 14.82 16.96 -26.35
N VAL A 136 14.54 17.47 -25.16
CA VAL A 136 14.16 18.86 -24.93
C VAL A 136 15.11 19.52 -23.91
N PRO A 137 16.34 19.82 -24.28
CA PRO A 137 17.38 20.29 -23.34
C PRO A 137 17.00 21.53 -22.54
N GLY A 138 16.13 22.37 -23.05
CA GLY A 138 15.61 23.51 -22.29
C GLY A 138 14.74 23.13 -21.08
N HIS A 139 14.21 21.87 -21.03
CA HIS A 139 13.15 21.47 -20.09
C HIS A 139 13.32 20.08 -19.47
N ASP A 140 14.38 19.35 -19.80
CA ASP A 140 14.81 18.10 -19.15
C ASP A 140 16.30 18.19 -18.81
N GLN A 141 16.66 17.98 -17.54
CA GLN A 141 18.03 18.16 -17.06
C GLN A 141 18.99 17.13 -17.67
N ARG A 142 18.55 15.90 -17.97
CA ARG A 142 19.38 14.88 -18.62
C ARG A 142 19.71 15.26 -20.05
N ASP A 143 18.70 15.77 -20.76
CA ASP A 143 18.87 16.25 -22.14
C ASP A 143 19.76 17.51 -22.17
N PHE A 144 19.64 18.36 -21.13
CA PHE A 144 20.48 19.55 -20.98
C PHE A 144 21.97 19.20 -20.83
N GLU A 145 22.28 18.27 -19.92
CA GLU A 145 23.66 17.79 -19.70
C GLU A 145 24.25 17.17 -20.98
N PHE A 146 23.43 16.37 -21.66
CA PHE A 146 23.81 15.77 -22.94
C PHE A 146 24.06 16.82 -24.02
N ALA A 147 23.14 17.78 -24.17
CA ALA A 147 23.25 18.84 -25.17
C ALA A 147 24.48 19.75 -24.94
N LYS A 148 24.79 20.06 -23.68
CA LYS A 148 26.02 20.80 -23.31
C LYS A 148 27.27 20.03 -23.68
N LYS A 149 27.32 18.71 -23.45
CA LYS A 149 28.48 17.88 -23.77
C LYS A 149 28.76 17.78 -25.27
N TYR A 150 27.70 17.70 -26.07
CA TYR A 150 27.83 17.50 -27.52
C TYR A 150 27.58 18.77 -28.35
N ASP A 151 27.57 19.95 -27.70
CA ASP A 151 27.35 21.26 -28.31
C ASP A 151 26.07 21.34 -29.16
N ILE A 152 24.99 20.71 -28.65
CA ILE A 152 23.70 20.73 -29.31
C ILE A 152 22.93 21.99 -28.89
N LYS A 153 22.29 22.66 -29.84
CA LYS A 153 21.53 23.89 -29.61
C LYS A 153 20.38 23.65 -28.62
N ILE A 154 20.31 24.47 -27.57
CA ILE A 154 19.25 24.45 -26.56
C ILE A 154 18.22 25.54 -26.90
N LYS A 155 16.93 25.18 -26.87
CA LYS A 155 15.81 26.11 -27.11
C LYS A 155 14.87 26.11 -25.91
N GLN A 156 14.68 27.27 -25.30
CA GLN A 156 13.68 27.46 -24.25
C GLN A 156 12.29 27.68 -24.88
N VAL A 157 11.28 26.91 -24.46
CA VAL A 157 9.90 27.03 -24.93
C VAL A 157 8.88 27.12 -23.80
N ILE A 158 9.33 27.09 -22.55
CA ILE A 158 8.50 27.34 -21.36
C ILE A 158 9.13 28.48 -20.55
N ASN A 159 8.30 29.45 -20.18
CA ASN A 159 8.62 30.49 -19.22
C ASN A 159 7.96 30.14 -17.88
N ASP A 160 8.76 29.96 -16.84
CA ASP A 160 8.34 29.64 -15.47
C ASP A 160 8.05 30.90 -14.61
N GLY A 161 8.06 32.09 -15.23
CA GLY A 161 7.89 33.39 -14.57
C GLY A 161 9.19 34.16 -14.36
N GLN A 162 10.36 33.57 -14.69
CA GLN A 162 11.67 34.25 -14.60
C GLN A 162 12.06 34.97 -15.90
N GLY A 163 11.21 34.83 -16.93
CA GLY A 163 11.45 35.40 -18.26
C GLY A 163 12.25 34.48 -19.18
N GLU A 164 12.56 34.99 -20.36
CA GLU A 164 13.42 34.30 -21.32
C GLU A 164 14.88 34.62 -21.00
N LEU A 165 15.69 33.57 -20.83
CA LEU A 165 17.10 33.70 -20.49
C LEU A 165 17.97 33.59 -21.74
N ASP A 166 18.88 34.51 -21.97
CA ASP A 166 19.82 34.48 -23.11
C ASP A 166 20.74 33.24 -23.07
N LYS A 167 21.04 32.74 -21.87
CA LYS A 167 21.71 31.45 -21.62
C LYS A 167 21.08 30.73 -20.44
N LEU A 168 20.63 29.51 -20.66
CA LEU A 168 20.21 28.64 -19.57
C LEU A 168 21.45 28.03 -18.90
N ASP A 169 21.55 28.14 -17.57
CA ASP A 169 22.54 27.43 -16.79
C ASP A 169 22.10 26.02 -16.40
N GLN A 170 20.78 25.78 -16.38
CA GLN A 170 20.12 24.50 -16.13
C GLN A 170 18.78 24.45 -16.88
N ALA A 171 18.20 23.25 -16.98
CA ALA A 171 16.88 23.07 -17.59
C ALA A 171 15.77 23.70 -16.72
N VAL A 172 14.77 24.32 -17.38
CA VAL A 172 13.53 24.81 -16.77
C VAL A 172 12.55 23.64 -16.73
N THR A 173 12.52 22.89 -15.64
CA THR A 173 11.72 21.64 -15.51
C THR A 173 10.27 21.89 -15.11
N GLU A 174 9.98 23.05 -14.54
CA GLU A 174 8.65 23.41 -14.08
C GLU A 174 7.70 23.67 -15.24
N LYS A 175 6.39 23.54 -14.96
CA LYS A 175 5.35 23.93 -15.91
C LYS A 175 5.20 25.46 -15.89
N GLY A 176 4.97 26.05 -17.06
CA GLY A 176 4.81 27.50 -17.19
C GLY A 176 3.98 27.85 -18.40
N ILE A 177 4.22 29.04 -18.93
CA ILE A 177 3.57 29.57 -20.15
C ILE A 177 4.49 29.31 -21.35
N LEU A 178 3.90 28.85 -22.45
CA LEU A 178 4.65 28.57 -23.67
C LEU A 178 5.14 29.87 -24.32
N ILE A 179 6.41 29.83 -24.73
CA ILE A 179 7.10 30.88 -25.52
C ILE A 179 7.87 30.23 -26.66
N ASN A 180 8.24 30.97 -27.69
CA ASN A 180 9.06 30.47 -28.80
C ASN A 180 8.49 29.22 -29.52
N SER A 181 7.18 28.95 -29.36
CA SER A 181 6.48 27.77 -29.85
C SER A 181 5.57 28.08 -31.04
N GLY A 182 5.49 29.34 -31.45
CA GLY A 182 4.71 29.82 -32.58
C GLY A 182 3.30 30.31 -32.21
N LYS A 183 2.69 31.08 -33.12
CA LYS A 183 1.45 31.84 -32.86
C LYS A 183 0.29 31.04 -32.25
N ASN A 184 0.20 29.75 -32.52
CA ASN A 184 -0.89 28.91 -32.06
C ASN A 184 -0.63 28.30 -30.66
N LEU A 185 0.59 28.37 -30.14
CA LEU A 185 1.02 27.73 -28.88
C LEU A 185 1.55 28.73 -27.86
N ASP A 186 2.15 29.85 -28.32
CA ASP A 186 2.68 30.87 -27.40
C ASP A 186 1.57 31.47 -26.55
N GLY A 187 1.86 31.65 -25.26
CA GLY A 187 0.92 32.17 -24.27
C GLY A 187 0.00 31.13 -23.61
N LEU A 188 -0.03 29.88 -24.12
CA LEU A 188 -0.83 28.81 -23.52
C LEU A 188 -0.14 28.24 -22.26
N ASN A 189 -0.95 27.82 -21.28
CA ASN A 189 -0.49 26.98 -20.19
C ASN A 189 -0.42 25.49 -20.62
N PHE A 190 0.09 24.63 -19.72
CA PHE A 190 0.27 23.20 -19.99
C PHE A 190 -1.01 22.50 -20.48
N ASP A 191 -2.15 22.71 -19.80
CA ASP A 191 -3.40 22.00 -20.13
C ASP A 191 -4.00 22.47 -21.45
N GLU A 192 -3.90 23.74 -21.74
CA GLU A 192 -4.33 24.34 -23.02
C GLU A 192 -3.44 23.87 -24.17
N ALA A 193 -2.11 23.87 -23.95
CA ALA A 193 -1.15 23.37 -24.92
C ALA A 193 -1.34 21.89 -25.21
N PHE A 194 -1.54 21.06 -24.18
CA PHE A 194 -1.82 19.63 -24.32
C PHE A 194 -3.03 19.39 -25.23
N LYS A 195 -4.15 20.08 -24.96
CA LYS A 195 -5.39 19.96 -25.77
C LYS A 195 -5.19 20.43 -27.21
N THR A 196 -4.46 21.53 -27.40
CA THR A 196 -4.20 22.10 -28.72
C THR A 196 -3.31 21.19 -29.56
N ILE A 197 -2.21 20.70 -28.97
CA ILE A 197 -1.27 19.79 -29.63
C ILE A 197 -1.94 18.43 -29.90
N SER A 198 -2.76 17.91 -28.98
CA SER A 198 -3.52 16.67 -29.20
C SER A 198 -4.49 16.78 -30.41
N LYS A 199 -5.22 17.87 -30.51
CA LYS A 199 -6.09 18.13 -31.67
C LYS A 199 -5.30 18.23 -32.98
N LEU A 200 -4.17 18.94 -32.95
CA LEU A 200 -3.30 19.10 -34.10
C LEU A 200 -2.70 17.75 -34.54
N ALA A 201 -2.17 16.99 -33.60
CA ALA A 201 -1.56 15.69 -33.86
C ALA A 201 -2.53 14.69 -34.48
N LYS A 202 -3.78 14.67 -34.00
CA LYS A 202 -4.84 13.82 -34.57
C LYS A 202 -5.22 14.28 -36.00
N LYS A 203 -5.38 15.59 -36.21
CA LYS A 203 -5.74 16.17 -37.51
C LYS A 203 -4.66 15.88 -38.55
N GLU A 204 -3.41 16.13 -38.23
CA GLU A 204 -2.26 15.99 -39.14
C GLU A 204 -1.67 14.56 -39.12
N LYS A 205 -2.26 13.63 -38.32
CA LYS A 205 -1.88 12.20 -38.19
C LYS A 205 -0.44 11.95 -37.78
N PHE A 206 0.16 12.85 -36.99
CA PHE A 206 1.51 12.64 -36.48
C PHE A 206 1.57 12.22 -34.99
N GLY A 207 0.42 11.94 -34.34
CA GLY A 207 0.41 11.48 -32.96
C GLY A 207 -0.98 11.34 -32.35
N SER A 208 -1.02 10.81 -31.16
CA SER A 208 -2.24 10.61 -30.37
C SER A 208 -1.94 10.60 -28.87
N GLU A 209 -2.97 10.86 -28.07
CA GLU A 209 -2.89 10.66 -26.63
C GLU A 209 -2.66 9.20 -26.30
N LYS A 210 -1.79 8.94 -25.34
CA LYS A 210 -1.45 7.60 -24.90
C LYS A 210 -1.31 7.54 -23.38
N ILE A 211 -1.78 6.45 -22.82
CA ILE A 211 -1.59 6.14 -21.41
C ILE A 211 -0.54 5.05 -21.30
N ASN A 212 0.52 5.32 -20.58
CA ASN A 212 1.55 4.35 -20.24
C ASN A 212 1.54 4.03 -18.74
N TYR A 213 1.99 2.84 -18.40
CA TYR A 213 2.13 2.40 -17.02
C TYR A 213 3.60 2.02 -16.77
N ARG A 214 4.13 2.43 -15.61
CA ARG A 214 5.48 2.05 -15.18
C ARG A 214 5.52 0.64 -14.62
N LEU A 215 4.37 0.10 -14.23
CA LEU A 215 4.23 -1.25 -13.72
C LEU A 215 4.78 -2.26 -14.73
N LYS A 216 5.75 -3.07 -14.29
CA LYS A 216 6.35 -4.14 -15.09
C LYS A 216 5.54 -5.43 -14.95
N ASN A 217 5.74 -6.36 -15.90
CA ASN A 217 5.19 -7.69 -15.82
C ASN A 217 5.67 -8.41 -14.56
N TRP A 218 4.77 -9.15 -13.93
CA TRP A 218 5.11 -9.96 -12.77
C TRP A 218 5.73 -11.29 -13.21
N GLY A 219 7.05 -11.46 -12.99
CA GLY A 219 7.74 -12.74 -13.17
C GLY A 219 7.39 -13.68 -12.03
N ILE A 220 6.70 -14.77 -12.32
CA ILE A 220 6.17 -15.71 -11.31
C ILE A 220 7.07 -16.89 -11.02
N SER A 221 8.14 -17.11 -11.79
CA SER A 221 9.07 -18.23 -11.63
C SER A 221 10.16 -17.91 -10.61
N ARG A 222 10.51 -18.90 -9.76
CA ARG A 222 11.56 -18.80 -8.74
C ARG A 222 12.44 -20.05 -8.73
N GLN A 223 13.75 -19.85 -8.81
CA GLN A 223 14.78 -20.89 -8.78
C GLN A 223 15.11 -21.28 -7.34
N ARG A 224 14.25 -22.12 -6.74
CA ARG A 224 14.40 -22.59 -5.36
C ARG A 224 13.81 -24.00 -5.21
N LYS A 225 14.30 -24.73 -4.19
CA LYS A 225 13.93 -26.14 -3.96
C LYS A 225 12.58 -26.33 -3.24
N TRP A 226 11.89 -25.25 -2.88
CA TRP A 226 10.62 -25.28 -2.15
C TRP A 226 9.63 -24.29 -2.78
N GLY A 227 8.35 -24.51 -2.57
CA GLY A 227 7.26 -23.72 -3.11
C GLY A 227 6.30 -24.57 -3.94
N ALA A 228 5.24 -23.97 -4.45
CA ALA A 228 4.30 -24.65 -5.34
C ALA A 228 4.96 -24.85 -6.73
N PRO A 229 4.97 -26.07 -7.27
CA PRO A 229 5.57 -26.35 -8.57
C PRO A 229 4.74 -25.70 -9.70
N ILE A 230 5.42 -25.29 -10.76
CA ILE A 230 4.78 -24.79 -11.98
C ILE A 230 4.31 -26.00 -12.80
N PRO A 231 2.99 -26.16 -13.07
CA PRO A 231 2.45 -27.38 -13.68
C PRO A 231 2.61 -27.39 -15.20
N MET A 232 3.87 -27.39 -15.68
CA MET A 232 4.24 -27.32 -17.10
C MET A 232 5.31 -28.34 -17.46
N MET A 233 5.22 -28.88 -18.68
CA MET A 233 6.32 -29.55 -19.35
C MET A 233 6.93 -28.58 -20.35
N ILE A 234 8.25 -28.46 -20.38
CA ILE A 234 9.00 -27.53 -21.24
C ILE A 234 9.83 -28.31 -22.26
N ASN A 235 9.74 -27.90 -23.53
CA ASN A 235 10.55 -28.43 -24.58
C ASN A 235 12.04 -28.09 -24.34
N GLN A 236 12.92 -29.09 -24.44
CA GLN A 236 14.36 -28.91 -24.19
C GLN A 236 15.08 -28.08 -25.26
N GLU A 237 14.55 -28.05 -26.48
CA GLU A 237 15.14 -27.35 -27.62
C GLU A 237 14.57 -25.94 -27.79
N ASP A 238 13.30 -25.75 -27.39
CA ASP A 238 12.62 -24.46 -27.46
C ASP A 238 11.81 -24.22 -26.17
N SER A 239 12.33 -23.41 -25.27
CA SER A 239 11.71 -23.08 -24.00
C SER A 239 10.38 -22.27 -24.12
N SER A 240 10.05 -21.78 -25.31
CA SER A 240 8.75 -21.15 -25.58
C SER A 240 7.64 -22.16 -25.88
N ASP A 241 8.01 -23.38 -26.24
CA ASP A 241 7.07 -24.49 -26.48
C ASP A 241 6.86 -25.26 -25.18
N VAL A 242 5.66 -25.13 -24.62
CA VAL A 242 5.28 -25.67 -23.31
C VAL A 242 3.96 -26.43 -23.39
N ILE A 243 3.82 -27.46 -22.55
CA ILE A 243 2.58 -28.23 -22.42
C ILE A 243 2.10 -28.13 -20.97
N PRO A 244 0.92 -27.54 -20.70
CA PRO A 244 0.35 -27.51 -19.34
C PRO A 244 -0.09 -28.92 -18.92
N PHE A 245 -0.01 -29.22 -17.61
CA PHE A 245 -0.43 -30.51 -17.06
C PHE A 245 -1.91 -30.81 -17.31
N SER A 246 -2.75 -29.77 -17.49
CA SER A 246 -4.16 -29.93 -17.88
C SER A 246 -4.37 -30.70 -19.19
N ASP A 247 -3.38 -30.69 -20.08
CA ASP A 247 -3.42 -31.28 -21.41
C ASP A 247 -2.74 -32.66 -21.48
N LEU A 248 -2.41 -33.21 -20.30
CA LEU A 248 -1.69 -34.46 -20.11
C LEU A 248 -2.50 -35.44 -19.27
N THR A 249 -2.26 -36.76 -19.50
CA THR A 249 -2.75 -37.82 -18.64
C THR A 249 -1.98 -37.92 -17.32
N GLU A 250 -2.54 -38.59 -16.30
CA GLU A 250 -1.85 -38.81 -15.02
C GLU A 250 -0.53 -39.58 -15.18
N GLU A 251 -0.44 -40.49 -16.14
CA GLU A 251 0.77 -41.26 -16.45
C GLU A 251 1.86 -40.33 -17.05
N GLU A 252 1.48 -39.45 -17.99
CA GLU A 252 2.38 -38.46 -18.59
C GLU A 252 2.86 -37.44 -17.56
N ILE A 253 1.98 -36.96 -16.67
CA ILE A 253 2.32 -36.07 -15.56
C ILE A 253 3.28 -36.75 -14.57
N SER A 254 3.15 -38.05 -14.34
CA SER A 254 4.03 -38.79 -13.43
C SER A 254 5.46 -38.95 -13.97
N SER A 255 5.65 -38.83 -15.28
CA SER A 255 6.95 -38.96 -15.94
C SER A 255 7.79 -37.67 -15.80
N GLU A 256 9.10 -37.80 -15.52
CA GLU A 256 10.02 -36.66 -15.52
C GLU A 256 10.35 -36.19 -16.95
N ILE A 257 10.18 -37.04 -17.94
CA ILE A 257 10.46 -36.79 -19.36
C ILE A 257 9.28 -37.28 -20.18
N LEU A 258 8.75 -36.41 -21.03
CA LEU A 258 7.70 -36.73 -22.00
C LEU A 258 8.27 -36.65 -23.43
N LEU A 259 8.06 -37.68 -24.24
CA LEU A 259 8.34 -37.65 -25.69
C LEU A 259 7.01 -37.45 -26.43
N LYS A 260 6.86 -36.33 -27.12
CA LYS A 260 5.68 -35.99 -27.91
C LYS A 260 6.09 -35.42 -29.26
N ASN A 261 5.56 -35.98 -30.35
CA ASN A 261 5.88 -35.58 -31.72
C ASN A 261 7.40 -35.56 -32.06
N GLY A 262 8.17 -36.49 -31.47
CA GLY A 262 9.63 -36.56 -31.66
C GLY A 262 10.43 -35.53 -30.86
N GLN A 263 9.77 -34.69 -30.07
CA GLN A 263 10.41 -33.70 -29.23
C GLN A 263 10.42 -34.15 -27.77
N LYS A 264 11.41 -33.68 -27.03
CA LYS A 264 11.61 -34.03 -25.62
C LYS A 264 11.21 -32.89 -24.70
N TYR A 265 10.23 -33.15 -23.82
CA TYR A 265 9.78 -32.24 -22.80
C TYR A 265 10.22 -32.70 -21.41
N VAL A 266 10.55 -31.79 -20.54
CA VAL A 266 10.90 -32.05 -19.13
C VAL A 266 10.02 -31.21 -18.23
N LYS A 267 9.73 -31.70 -17.01
CA LYS A 267 9.01 -30.93 -16.01
C LYS A 267 9.74 -29.63 -15.68
N GLU A 268 8.97 -28.56 -15.57
CA GLU A 268 9.50 -27.32 -15.00
C GLU A 268 10.00 -27.57 -13.57
N LYS A 269 11.21 -27.09 -13.27
CA LYS A 269 11.87 -27.25 -11.96
C LYS A 269 11.69 -26.03 -11.06
N ASP A 270 11.37 -24.90 -11.67
CA ASP A 270 11.09 -23.67 -10.94
C ASP A 270 9.76 -23.79 -10.16
N THR A 271 9.65 -23.02 -9.11
CA THR A 271 8.44 -22.93 -8.31
C THR A 271 7.80 -21.57 -8.51
N PHE A 272 6.51 -21.48 -8.22
CA PHE A 272 5.82 -20.19 -8.21
C PHE A 272 6.35 -19.26 -7.12
N ASP A 273 6.37 -17.97 -7.41
CA ASP A 273 6.48 -16.92 -6.42
C ASP A 273 5.42 -17.12 -5.33
N THR A 274 5.81 -17.00 -4.06
CA THR A 274 4.87 -17.14 -2.93
C THR A 274 3.69 -16.19 -3.00
N PHE A 275 3.84 -15.04 -3.67
CA PHE A 275 2.73 -14.11 -3.88
C PHE A 275 1.66 -14.65 -4.83
N LEU A 276 1.95 -15.68 -5.65
CA LEU A 276 0.92 -16.29 -6.48
C LEU A 276 -0.15 -16.96 -5.60
N GLU A 277 0.26 -17.86 -4.70
CA GLU A 277 -0.67 -18.55 -3.80
C GLU A 277 -1.33 -17.58 -2.82
N SER A 278 -0.57 -16.63 -2.27
CA SER A 278 -1.10 -15.64 -1.33
C SER A 278 -2.08 -14.66 -1.98
N SER A 279 -2.08 -14.55 -3.30
CA SER A 279 -3.00 -13.65 -4.02
C SER A 279 -4.45 -14.12 -4.05
N TRP A 280 -4.72 -15.37 -3.72
CA TRP A 280 -6.07 -15.95 -3.76
C TRP A 280 -6.39 -16.92 -2.62
N TYR A 281 -5.49 -17.10 -1.65
CA TYR A 281 -5.64 -18.05 -0.53
C TYR A 281 -6.94 -17.87 0.22
N PHE A 282 -7.41 -16.64 0.41
CA PHE A 282 -8.66 -16.31 1.10
C PHE A 282 -9.88 -16.90 0.38
N ALA A 283 -9.88 -16.94 -0.96
CA ALA A 283 -10.92 -17.58 -1.75
C ALA A 283 -10.87 -19.10 -1.60
N ARG A 284 -9.67 -19.69 -1.61
CA ARG A 284 -9.51 -21.13 -1.37
C ARG A 284 -9.95 -21.53 0.05
N PHE A 285 -9.68 -20.70 1.04
CA PHE A 285 -10.12 -20.95 2.42
C PHE A 285 -11.64 -20.90 2.55
N ALA A 286 -12.31 -19.98 1.84
CA ALA A 286 -13.78 -19.94 1.81
C ALA A 286 -14.40 -21.22 1.17
N SER A 287 -13.64 -21.93 0.33
CA SER A 287 -14.03 -23.17 -0.35
C SER A 287 -13.17 -24.38 0.05
N TYR A 288 -12.77 -24.47 1.32
CA TYR A 288 -11.80 -25.49 1.79
C TYR A 288 -12.26 -26.93 1.58
N SER A 289 -13.54 -27.18 1.56
CA SER A 289 -14.14 -28.51 1.38
C SER A 289 -14.21 -28.96 -0.09
N SER A 290 -14.08 -28.03 -1.05
CA SER A 290 -14.07 -28.37 -2.47
C SER A 290 -12.86 -29.23 -2.83
N ARG A 291 -13.08 -30.38 -3.49
CA ARG A 291 -12.02 -31.32 -3.90
C ARG A 291 -11.76 -31.29 -5.40
N ASP A 292 -12.81 -31.08 -6.18
CA ASP A 292 -12.80 -31.22 -7.64
C ASP A 292 -12.71 -29.86 -8.36
N LYS A 293 -12.87 -28.76 -7.62
CA LYS A 293 -12.89 -27.40 -8.18
C LYS A 293 -12.01 -26.48 -7.37
N ILE A 294 -11.52 -25.43 -8.01
CA ILE A 294 -10.77 -24.35 -7.35
C ILE A 294 -11.65 -23.69 -6.28
N PHE A 295 -12.92 -23.41 -6.63
CA PHE A 295 -13.93 -22.80 -5.77
C PHE A 295 -15.27 -23.50 -5.91
N ASP A 296 -16.10 -23.38 -4.88
CA ASP A 296 -17.52 -23.69 -4.88
C ASP A 296 -18.34 -22.41 -4.60
N LYS A 297 -19.66 -22.57 -4.43
CA LYS A 297 -20.58 -21.45 -4.19
C LYS A 297 -20.33 -20.69 -2.87
N GLU A 298 -19.60 -21.27 -1.93
CA GLU A 298 -19.25 -20.63 -0.65
C GLU A 298 -18.39 -19.38 -0.84
N VAL A 299 -17.58 -19.34 -1.90
CA VAL A 299 -16.82 -18.15 -2.28
C VAL A 299 -17.72 -16.93 -2.49
N ASP A 300 -18.84 -17.10 -3.17
CA ASP A 300 -19.77 -15.99 -3.45
C ASP A 300 -20.53 -15.52 -2.21
N TYR A 301 -20.63 -16.37 -1.16
CA TYR A 301 -21.26 -16.01 0.11
C TYR A 301 -20.29 -15.28 1.05
N TRP A 302 -19.06 -15.78 1.19
CA TRP A 302 -18.08 -15.26 2.14
C TRP A 302 -17.27 -14.05 1.63
N LEU A 303 -17.22 -13.84 0.33
CA LEU A 303 -16.35 -12.82 -0.28
C LEU A 303 -17.15 -11.76 -1.06
N PRO A 304 -16.62 -10.54 -1.20
CA PRO A 304 -15.30 -10.10 -0.78
C PRO A 304 -15.12 -10.02 0.74
N VAL A 305 -13.87 -10.09 1.23
CA VAL A 305 -13.54 -10.03 2.66
C VAL A 305 -13.97 -8.67 3.25
N ASP A 306 -14.75 -8.70 4.34
CA ASP A 306 -15.28 -7.49 4.97
C ASP A 306 -14.19 -6.61 5.58
N GLN A 307 -13.25 -7.21 6.32
CA GLN A 307 -12.15 -6.52 6.98
C GLN A 307 -10.85 -7.31 6.78
N TYR A 308 -9.87 -6.71 6.12
CA TYR A 308 -8.55 -7.28 5.92
C TYR A 308 -7.49 -6.55 6.75
N ILE A 309 -6.70 -7.29 7.53
CA ILE A 309 -5.74 -6.73 8.48
C ILE A 309 -4.34 -7.22 8.14
N GLY A 310 -3.38 -6.30 8.04
CA GLY A 310 -1.99 -6.64 7.75
C GLY A 310 -1.05 -5.46 7.91
N GLY A 311 0.26 -5.69 7.76
CA GLY A 311 1.26 -4.63 7.79
C GLY A 311 1.27 -3.78 6.52
N ILE A 312 1.67 -2.52 6.65
CA ILE A 312 1.78 -1.58 5.53
C ILE A 312 2.78 -2.04 4.46
N GLU A 313 3.74 -2.89 4.80
CA GLU A 313 4.73 -3.47 3.87
C GLU A 313 4.11 -4.30 2.76
N HIS A 314 2.88 -4.79 2.95
CA HIS A 314 2.13 -5.56 1.97
C HIS A 314 1.30 -4.71 1.01
N ALA A 315 1.30 -3.37 1.18
CA ALA A 315 0.46 -2.44 0.41
C ALA A 315 0.67 -2.53 -1.11
N ILE A 316 1.88 -2.80 -1.58
CA ILE A 316 2.23 -2.86 -2.99
C ILE A 316 2.14 -4.30 -3.51
N LEU A 317 3.01 -5.20 -3.01
CA LEU A 317 3.14 -6.54 -3.58
C LEU A 317 1.90 -7.39 -3.37
N HIS A 318 1.68 -7.88 -2.15
CA HIS A 318 0.57 -8.79 -1.85
C HIS A 318 -0.81 -8.20 -2.19
N LEU A 319 -1.11 -6.98 -1.73
CA LEU A 319 -2.43 -6.38 -1.96
C LEU A 319 -2.67 -6.06 -3.44
N LEU A 320 -1.65 -5.60 -4.18
CA LEU A 320 -1.78 -5.32 -5.60
C LEU A 320 -1.99 -6.62 -6.40
N TYR A 321 -1.24 -7.68 -6.07
CA TYR A 321 -1.37 -8.97 -6.73
C TYR A 321 -2.71 -9.63 -6.41
N SER A 322 -3.19 -9.56 -5.15
CA SER A 322 -4.53 -10.05 -4.79
C SER A 322 -5.64 -9.35 -5.59
N ARG A 323 -5.52 -8.05 -5.80
CA ARG A 323 -6.46 -7.28 -6.63
C ARG A 323 -6.39 -7.70 -8.11
N PHE A 324 -5.17 -7.85 -8.64
CA PHE A 324 -4.96 -8.32 -10.00
C PHE A 324 -5.56 -9.73 -10.19
N PHE A 325 -5.23 -10.65 -9.28
CA PHE A 325 -5.69 -12.04 -9.34
C PHE A 325 -7.22 -12.14 -9.26
N THR A 326 -7.84 -11.37 -8.35
CA THR A 326 -9.31 -11.29 -8.23
C THR A 326 -9.95 -10.80 -9.53
N LYS A 327 -9.36 -9.79 -10.19
CA LYS A 327 -9.88 -9.31 -11.48
C LYS A 327 -9.75 -10.37 -12.58
N ALA A 328 -8.63 -11.06 -12.63
CA ALA A 328 -8.42 -12.15 -13.60
C ALA A 328 -9.41 -13.29 -13.38
N LEU A 329 -9.63 -13.72 -12.13
CA LEU A 329 -10.62 -14.75 -11.81
C LEU A 329 -12.06 -14.31 -12.14
N ASN A 330 -12.38 -13.02 -11.96
CA ASN A 330 -13.68 -12.50 -12.37
C ASN A 330 -13.83 -12.43 -13.89
N ASP A 331 -12.78 -12.05 -14.63
CA ASP A 331 -12.80 -12.03 -16.10
C ASP A 331 -12.89 -13.44 -16.69
N LEU A 332 -12.45 -14.48 -15.93
CA LEU A 332 -12.65 -15.91 -16.25
C LEU A 332 -14.01 -16.46 -15.75
N GLU A 333 -14.89 -15.59 -15.21
CA GLU A 333 -16.22 -15.95 -14.67
C GLU A 333 -16.19 -16.97 -13.53
N LEU A 334 -15.04 -17.10 -12.83
CA LEU A 334 -14.90 -18.03 -11.69
C LEU A 334 -15.43 -17.43 -10.38
N ILE A 335 -15.50 -16.11 -10.25
CA ILE A 335 -16.02 -15.37 -9.09
C ILE A 335 -16.82 -14.15 -9.55
N LYS A 336 -17.74 -13.64 -8.70
CA LYS A 336 -18.65 -12.54 -9.07
C LYS A 336 -18.15 -11.14 -8.71
N PHE A 337 -17.14 -11.02 -7.87
CA PHE A 337 -16.61 -9.76 -7.39
C PHE A 337 -15.27 -9.42 -8.08
N ARG A 338 -14.94 -8.13 -8.15
CA ARG A 338 -13.72 -7.62 -8.82
C ARG A 338 -12.64 -7.10 -7.87
N GLU A 339 -12.95 -6.99 -6.59
CA GLU A 339 -12.01 -6.54 -5.55
C GLU A 339 -12.07 -7.47 -4.35
N PRO A 340 -10.92 -7.89 -3.80
CA PRO A 340 -10.88 -8.93 -2.79
C PRO A 340 -11.29 -8.46 -1.39
N PHE A 341 -11.08 -7.19 -1.05
CA PHE A 341 -11.23 -6.65 0.30
C PHE A 341 -12.08 -5.38 0.31
N ILE A 342 -13.09 -5.31 1.20
CA ILE A 342 -13.97 -4.14 1.37
C ILE A 342 -13.22 -3.07 2.16
N LYS A 343 -12.80 -3.40 3.39
CA LYS A 343 -12.05 -2.53 4.29
C LYS A 343 -10.65 -3.07 4.52
N LEU A 344 -9.69 -2.17 4.67
CA LEU A 344 -8.30 -2.50 4.95
C LEU A 344 -7.84 -1.76 6.21
N LEU A 345 -7.32 -2.52 7.18
CA LEU A 345 -6.63 -2.00 8.34
C LEU A 345 -5.13 -2.29 8.19
N CYS A 346 -4.34 -1.25 7.91
CA CYS A 346 -2.88 -1.38 7.86
C CYS A 346 -2.29 -1.12 9.24
N GLN A 347 -1.68 -2.16 9.81
CA GLN A 347 -1.00 -2.06 11.09
C GLN A 347 0.33 -1.29 10.96
N GLY A 348 0.57 -0.44 11.97
CA GLY A 348 1.86 0.23 12.12
C GLY A 348 2.99 -0.74 12.51
N MET A 349 4.21 -0.25 12.43
CA MET A 349 5.39 -1.03 12.78
C MET A 349 5.57 -1.14 14.30
N VAL A 350 6.03 -2.30 14.78
CA VAL A 350 6.50 -2.42 16.16
C VAL A 350 7.96 -2.02 16.21
N LEU A 351 8.25 -0.99 17.01
CA LEU A 351 9.56 -0.40 17.18
C LEU A 351 10.12 -0.77 18.56
N LYS A 352 11.43 -0.83 18.67
CA LYS A 352 12.15 -0.87 19.93
C LYS A 352 13.37 0.05 19.83
N ASP A 353 13.50 0.96 20.78
CA ASP A 353 14.55 1.98 20.79
C ASP A 353 14.54 2.81 19.49
N GLY A 354 13.35 3.22 19.04
CA GLY A 354 13.12 4.03 17.83
C GLY A 354 13.38 3.32 16.50
N THR A 355 13.68 2.01 16.50
CA THR A 355 13.97 1.26 15.27
C THR A 355 13.07 0.04 15.11
N LYS A 356 12.78 -0.33 13.85
CA LYS A 356 12.02 -1.55 13.53
C LYS A 356 12.69 -2.77 14.16
N MET A 357 11.90 -3.60 14.86
CA MET A 357 12.38 -4.89 15.37
C MET A 357 12.77 -5.82 14.22
N SER A 358 13.97 -6.39 14.30
CA SER A 358 14.42 -7.43 13.37
C SER A 358 15.42 -8.39 14.04
N LYS A 359 15.42 -9.64 13.59
CA LYS A 359 16.38 -10.65 14.07
C LYS A 359 17.83 -10.25 13.77
N SER A 360 18.06 -9.62 12.61
CA SER A 360 19.41 -9.17 12.20
C SER A 360 19.96 -8.04 13.09
N LYS A 361 19.10 -7.23 13.72
CA LYS A 361 19.48 -6.17 14.65
C LYS A 361 19.57 -6.64 16.10
N GLY A 362 19.09 -7.84 16.41
CA GLY A 362 19.07 -8.39 17.77
C GLY A 362 18.15 -7.64 18.75
N ASN A 363 17.24 -6.77 18.24
CA ASN A 363 16.34 -5.95 19.05
C ASN A 363 14.92 -6.53 19.17
N THR A 364 14.73 -7.81 18.87
CA THR A 364 13.43 -8.48 18.99
C THR A 364 13.09 -8.74 20.46
N VAL A 365 11.79 -8.68 20.77
CA VAL A 365 11.23 -9.07 22.06
C VAL A 365 10.59 -10.44 21.92
N ASN A 366 10.96 -11.38 22.80
CA ASN A 366 10.32 -12.68 22.84
C ASN A 366 9.02 -12.60 23.67
N PRO A 367 7.84 -12.71 23.05
CA PRO A 367 6.58 -12.61 23.77
C PRO A 367 6.41 -13.74 24.79
N GLN A 368 7.02 -14.92 24.58
CA GLN A 368 6.89 -16.06 25.50
C GLN A 368 7.47 -15.77 26.89
N GLU A 369 8.58 -15.05 26.97
CA GLU A 369 9.17 -14.65 28.25
C GLU A 369 8.23 -13.73 29.03
N LEU A 370 7.59 -12.79 28.36
CA LEU A 370 6.63 -11.88 28.96
C LEU A 370 5.33 -12.58 29.38
N ILE A 371 4.86 -13.52 28.55
CA ILE A 371 3.69 -14.36 28.88
C ILE A 371 3.97 -15.18 30.14
N ASN A 372 5.17 -15.75 30.28
CA ASN A 372 5.56 -16.51 31.46
C ASN A 372 5.63 -15.63 32.72
N LEU A 373 6.05 -14.35 32.58
CA LEU A 373 6.19 -13.44 33.72
C LEU A 373 4.89 -12.75 34.12
N TYR A 374 4.07 -12.35 33.13
CA TYR A 374 2.93 -11.45 33.35
C TYR A 374 1.59 -12.01 32.85
N GLY A 375 1.59 -13.13 32.16
CA GLY A 375 0.40 -13.72 31.53
C GLY A 375 0.09 -13.14 30.14
N ALA A 376 -0.59 -13.93 29.32
CA ALA A 376 -0.95 -13.58 27.94
C ALA A 376 -1.85 -12.33 27.86
N ASP A 377 -2.82 -12.21 28.78
CA ASP A 377 -3.74 -11.07 28.80
C ASP A 377 -3.03 -9.73 29.04
N THR A 378 -1.93 -9.73 29.81
CA THR A 378 -1.11 -8.53 30.02
C THR A 378 -0.44 -8.08 28.72
N VAL A 379 0.14 -9.03 27.97
CA VAL A 379 0.81 -8.73 26.69
C VAL A 379 -0.20 -8.26 25.65
N ARG A 380 -1.37 -8.90 25.57
CA ARG A 380 -2.49 -8.50 24.71
C ARG A 380 -2.98 -7.08 25.03
N LEU A 381 -3.25 -6.83 26.32
CA LEU A 381 -3.70 -5.52 26.80
C LEU A 381 -2.69 -4.42 26.45
N PHE A 382 -1.40 -4.65 26.72
CA PHE A 382 -0.35 -3.69 26.37
C PHE A 382 -0.32 -3.40 24.87
N SER A 383 -0.34 -4.44 24.03
CA SER A 383 -0.27 -4.28 22.57
C SER A 383 -1.44 -3.46 22.00
N MET A 384 -2.63 -3.59 22.58
CA MET A 384 -3.81 -2.83 22.16
C MET A 384 -3.92 -1.44 22.81
N PHE A 385 -3.27 -1.25 23.95
CA PHE A 385 -3.30 0.01 24.70
C PHE A 385 -2.23 1.01 24.24
N ALA A 386 -1.07 0.54 23.80
CA ALA A 386 0.10 1.37 23.56
C ALA A 386 -0.05 2.36 22.41
N SER A 387 -0.80 1.99 21.34
CA SER A 387 -1.09 2.88 20.22
C SER A 387 -2.33 2.42 19.44
N PRO A 388 -2.96 3.31 18.65
CA PRO A 388 -3.92 2.88 17.63
C PRO A 388 -3.27 1.89 16.65
N PRO A 389 -4.03 0.92 16.09
CA PRO A 389 -3.46 -0.13 15.26
C PRO A 389 -2.74 0.38 13.99
N GLU A 390 -3.15 1.52 13.44
CA GLU A 390 -2.52 2.12 12.25
C GLU A 390 -1.20 2.84 12.54
N GLN A 391 -0.92 3.13 13.81
CA GLN A 391 0.29 3.84 14.22
C GLN A 391 1.38 2.87 14.66
N SER A 392 2.63 3.32 14.54
CA SER A 392 3.75 2.55 15.07
C SER A 392 3.67 2.45 16.59
N LEU A 393 3.91 1.24 17.10
CA LEU A 393 3.95 0.94 18.52
C LEU A 393 5.40 0.92 19.00
N GLU A 394 5.77 1.79 19.93
CA GLU A 394 7.06 1.72 20.61
C GLU A 394 6.97 0.75 21.78
N TRP A 395 7.82 -0.27 21.76
CA TRP A 395 7.82 -1.29 22.81
C TRP A 395 8.34 -0.73 24.14
N SER A 396 7.57 -0.93 25.21
CA SER A 396 7.92 -0.46 26.56
C SER A 396 7.68 -1.53 27.62
N ASN A 397 8.75 -1.96 28.28
CA ASN A 397 8.64 -2.90 29.39
C ASN A 397 7.88 -2.30 30.58
N GLU A 398 8.00 -1.00 30.83
CA GLU A 398 7.22 -0.30 31.85
C GLU A 398 5.73 -0.24 31.51
N GLY A 399 5.38 -0.11 30.23
CA GLY A 399 4.00 -0.20 29.75
C GLY A 399 3.40 -1.58 30.01
N VAL A 400 4.17 -2.65 29.79
CA VAL A 400 3.74 -4.03 30.13
C VAL A 400 3.47 -4.18 31.63
N LYS A 401 4.37 -3.69 32.49
CA LYS A 401 4.17 -3.68 33.95
C LYS A 401 2.94 -2.86 34.36
N GLY A 402 2.70 -1.73 33.70
CA GLY A 402 1.49 -0.90 33.90
C GLY A 402 0.20 -1.66 33.59
N SER A 403 0.19 -2.38 32.46
CA SER A 403 -0.93 -3.24 32.05
C SER A 403 -1.17 -4.38 33.07
N HIS A 404 -0.12 -5.00 33.56
CA HIS A 404 -0.22 -6.02 34.61
C HIS A 404 -0.80 -5.49 35.92
N LYS A 405 -0.38 -4.29 36.35
CA LYS A 405 -0.94 -3.63 37.56
C LYS A 405 -2.44 -3.33 37.39
N PHE A 406 -2.87 -2.94 36.21
CA PHE A 406 -4.28 -2.70 35.92
C PHE A 406 -5.11 -3.99 36.00
N LEU A 407 -4.66 -5.09 35.39
CA LEU A 407 -5.35 -6.38 35.49
C LEU A 407 -5.42 -6.89 36.93
N ASN A 408 -4.36 -6.71 37.70
CA ASN A 408 -4.36 -7.05 39.15
C ASN A 408 -5.35 -6.17 39.93
N LYS A 409 -5.52 -4.89 39.57
CA LYS A 409 -6.54 -4.04 40.17
C LYS A 409 -7.95 -4.57 39.86
N LEU A 410 -8.24 -4.88 38.59
CA LEU A 410 -9.50 -5.48 38.17
C LEU A 410 -9.81 -6.76 38.95
N TRP A 411 -8.82 -7.65 39.07
CA TRP A 411 -8.91 -8.89 39.84
C TRP A 411 -9.29 -8.62 41.32
N LYS A 412 -8.58 -7.71 41.97
CA LYS A 412 -8.85 -7.35 43.37
C LYS A 412 -10.25 -6.75 43.56
N LEU A 413 -10.67 -5.84 42.69
CA LEU A 413 -12.00 -5.24 42.78
C LEU A 413 -13.10 -6.29 42.63
N SER A 414 -12.93 -7.23 41.69
CA SER A 414 -13.91 -8.31 41.46
C SER A 414 -14.00 -9.27 42.67
N LEU A 415 -12.85 -9.66 43.26
CA LEU A 415 -12.85 -10.50 44.46
C LEU A 415 -13.43 -9.78 45.67
N THR A 416 -13.17 -8.48 45.82
CA THR A 416 -13.76 -7.67 46.89
C THR A 416 -15.28 -7.70 46.74
N LEU A 417 -15.82 -7.50 45.55
CA LEU A 417 -17.29 -7.53 45.30
C LEU A 417 -17.91 -8.89 45.68
N ILE A 418 -17.20 -10.00 45.36
CA ILE A 418 -17.67 -11.36 45.70
C ILE A 418 -17.76 -11.55 47.24
N ASN A 419 -16.76 -11.11 47.94
CA ASN A 419 -16.63 -11.34 49.39
C ASN A 419 -17.36 -10.29 50.27
N GLN A 420 -17.93 -9.25 49.67
CA GLN A 420 -18.48 -8.12 50.36
C GLN A 420 -19.85 -8.43 50.99
N LYS A 421 -20.02 -8.03 52.24
CA LYS A 421 -21.28 -8.17 52.97
C LYS A 421 -22.14 -6.88 52.81
N ILE A 422 -23.45 -7.03 52.64
CA ILE A 422 -24.39 -5.92 52.57
C ILE A 422 -24.81 -5.56 54.00
N HIS A 423 -24.70 -4.29 54.29
CA HIS A 423 -25.19 -3.74 55.54
C HIS A 423 -26.38 -2.82 55.32
N LYS A 424 -27.37 -2.86 56.24
CA LYS A 424 -28.53 -1.95 56.24
C LYS A 424 -28.14 -0.56 56.77
N ARG A 425 -27.29 0.14 55.99
CA ARG A 425 -26.93 1.54 56.30
C ARG A 425 -27.32 2.47 55.19
N LYS A 426 -27.40 3.78 55.48
CA LYS A 426 -27.62 4.79 54.46
C LYS A 426 -26.41 4.86 53.53
N ARG A 427 -26.66 5.11 52.23
CA ARG A 427 -25.66 5.38 51.21
C ARG A 427 -24.76 6.55 51.64
N THR A 428 -23.45 6.38 51.48
CA THR A 428 -22.42 7.37 51.79
C THR A 428 -21.85 8.09 50.58
N ILE A 429 -22.09 7.54 49.38
CA ILE A 429 -21.54 8.03 48.11
C ILE A 429 -22.70 8.47 47.22
N ASP A 430 -22.53 9.59 46.52
CA ASP A 430 -23.45 9.93 45.41
C ASP A 430 -23.19 8.99 44.24
N ILE A 431 -24.18 8.20 43.84
CA ILE A 431 -24.09 7.20 42.79
C ILE A 431 -24.40 7.76 41.41
N LYS A 432 -25.11 8.93 41.31
CA LYS A 432 -25.51 9.51 40.02
C LYS A 432 -24.30 9.78 39.08
N PRO A 433 -23.19 10.37 39.54
CA PRO A 433 -22.00 10.55 38.69
C PRO A 433 -21.38 9.23 38.19
N LEU A 434 -21.47 8.16 39.00
CA LEU A 434 -21.00 6.84 38.63
C LEU A 434 -21.87 6.20 37.53
N GLU A 435 -23.19 6.36 37.63
CA GLU A 435 -24.14 5.90 36.61
C GLU A 435 -23.94 6.63 35.28
N VAL A 436 -23.81 7.97 35.32
CA VAL A 436 -23.52 8.79 34.13
C VAL A 436 -22.21 8.32 33.48
N LYS A 437 -21.10 8.22 34.25
CA LYS A 437 -19.80 7.82 33.72
C LYS A 437 -19.82 6.39 33.18
N LEU A 438 -20.54 5.47 33.79
CA LEU A 438 -20.72 4.11 33.29
C LEU A 438 -21.35 4.11 31.90
N ASN A 439 -22.47 4.83 31.72
CA ASN A 439 -23.19 4.90 30.45
C ASN A 439 -22.36 5.59 29.36
N GLN A 440 -21.68 6.70 29.68
CA GLN A 440 -20.72 7.36 28.79
C GLN A 440 -19.58 6.43 28.38
N THR A 441 -19.05 5.62 29.32
CA THR A 441 -17.98 4.66 29.03
C THR A 441 -18.47 3.55 28.11
N ILE A 442 -19.64 2.96 28.35
CA ILE A 442 -20.20 1.92 27.48
C ILE A 442 -20.38 2.47 26.06
N LYS A 443 -21.00 3.64 25.91
CA LYS A 443 -21.17 4.30 24.60
C LYS A 443 -19.85 4.51 23.90
N LYS A 444 -18.87 5.09 24.62
CA LYS A 444 -17.54 5.37 24.05
C LYS A 444 -16.82 4.11 23.61
N VAL A 445 -16.80 3.08 24.46
CA VAL A 445 -16.13 1.81 24.14
C VAL A 445 -16.81 1.12 22.97
N SER A 446 -18.15 1.12 22.91
CA SER A 446 -18.88 0.55 21.77
C SER A 446 -18.51 1.26 20.46
N ASP A 447 -18.50 2.60 20.44
CA ASP A 447 -18.10 3.38 19.26
C ASP A 447 -16.62 3.13 18.86
N ASP A 448 -15.72 3.07 19.86
CA ASP A 448 -14.31 2.79 19.64
C ASP A 448 -14.07 1.38 19.01
N PHE A 449 -14.89 0.38 19.38
CA PHE A 449 -14.81 -0.97 18.79
C PHE A 449 -15.49 -1.08 17.42
N GLU A 450 -16.72 -0.59 17.29
CA GLU A 450 -17.52 -0.79 16.07
C GLU A 450 -17.05 0.04 14.88
N ARG A 451 -16.68 1.29 15.14
CA ARG A 451 -16.46 2.27 14.09
C ARG A 451 -15.02 2.75 13.97
N ARG A 452 -14.35 2.97 15.11
CA ARG A 452 -13.07 3.69 15.15
C ARG A 452 -11.86 2.78 15.22
N ASN A 453 -12.01 1.51 15.60
CA ASN A 453 -10.91 0.58 15.91
C ASN A 453 -9.87 1.17 16.88
N SER A 454 -10.33 2.03 17.82
CA SER A 454 -9.46 2.77 18.74
C SER A 454 -9.39 2.07 20.10
N PHE A 455 -8.75 0.89 20.12
CA PHE A 455 -8.70 0.03 21.32
C PHE A 455 -8.00 0.69 22.50
N ASN A 456 -6.99 1.53 22.25
CA ASN A 456 -6.27 2.27 23.28
C ASN A 456 -7.19 3.24 24.05
N THR A 457 -8.07 3.95 23.35
CA THR A 457 -9.02 4.88 23.99
C THR A 457 -10.16 4.15 24.70
N ALA A 458 -10.58 2.99 24.17
CA ALA A 458 -11.53 2.10 24.84
C ALA A 458 -10.99 1.59 26.17
N ILE A 459 -9.75 1.09 26.18
CA ILE A 459 -9.08 0.61 27.40
C ILE A 459 -8.92 1.74 28.41
N ALA A 460 -8.48 2.93 27.96
CA ALA A 460 -8.35 4.10 28.84
C ALA A 460 -9.69 4.48 29.50
N ALA A 461 -10.80 4.46 28.76
CA ALA A 461 -12.12 4.76 29.30
C ALA A 461 -12.55 3.76 30.39
N VAL A 462 -12.27 2.46 30.21
CA VAL A 462 -12.53 1.46 31.26
C VAL A 462 -11.61 1.66 32.46
N MET A 463 -10.34 2.02 32.25
CA MET A 463 -9.41 2.34 33.35
C MET A 463 -9.91 3.53 34.17
N GLU A 464 -10.38 4.60 33.50
CA GLU A 464 -10.95 5.76 34.16
C GLU A 464 -12.20 5.40 34.98
N LEU A 465 -13.12 4.61 34.41
CA LEU A 465 -14.32 4.15 35.09
C LEU A 465 -13.98 3.36 36.37
N LEU A 466 -13.06 2.42 36.30
CA LEU A 466 -12.62 1.63 37.45
C LEU A 466 -11.84 2.44 38.49
N ASN A 467 -11.26 3.59 38.10
CA ASN A 467 -10.60 4.51 39.02
C ASN A 467 -11.58 5.32 39.87
N LEU A 468 -12.84 5.43 39.44
CA LEU A 468 -13.90 6.09 40.22
C LEU A 468 -14.43 5.24 41.39
N ILE A 469 -14.13 3.93 41.39
CA ILE A 469 -14.48 3.08 42.53
C ILE A 469 -13.63 3.52 43.72
N PRO A 470 -14.24 4.01 44.82
CA PRO A 470 -13.53 4.59 45.96
C PRO A 470 -12.69 3.52 46.68
N LYS A 471 -11.65 3.96 47.43
CA LYS A 471 -10.82 3.06 48.23
C LYS A 471 -11.63 2.38 49.36
N GLU A 472 -12.65 3.05 49.86
CA GLU A 472 -13.61 2.58 50.86
C GLU A 472 -14.39 1.35 50.42
N PHE A 473 -14.46 1.08 49.08
CA PHE A 473 -15.00 -0.16 48.55
C PHE A 473 -14.29 -1.41 49.09
N SER A 474 -13.04 -1.29 49.49
CA SER A 474 -12.29 -2.36 50.11
C SER A 474 -12.72 -2.65 51.55
N HIS A 475 -13.45 -1.75 52.20
CA HIS A 475 -14.03 -1.97 53.52
C HIS A 475 -15.23 -2.91 53.41
N ASN A 476 -15.41 -3.77 54.40
CA ASN A 476 -16.38 -4.86 54.36
C ASN A 476 -17.86 -4.44 54.42
N GLU A 477 -18.14 -3.13 54.48
CA GLU A 477 -19.49 -2.62 54.73
C GLU A 477 -19.89 -1.57 53.73
N ILE A 478 -20.76 -1.95 52.80
CA ILE A 478 -21.39 -1.02 51.84
C ILE A 478 -22.92 -1.12 51.86
N SER A 479 -23.61 -0.09 51.41
CA SER A 479 -25.05 -0.12 51.24
C SER A 479 -25.46 -0.98 50.03
N GLU A 480 -26.74 -1.36 49.95
CA GLU A 480 -27.26 -2.14 48.84
C GLU A 480 -27.15 -1.40 47.49
N ASP A 481 -27.42 -0.09 47.47
CA ASP A 481 -27.32 0.72 46.26
C ASP A 481 -25.88 0.88 45.78
N GLU A 482 -24.96 1.13 46.71
CA GLU A 482 -23.50 1.17 46.40
C GLU A 482 -23.04 -0.15 45.80
N ARG A 483 -23.47 -1.28 46.36
CA ARG A 483 -23.14 -2.59 45.83
C ARG A 483 -23.72 -2.83 44.44
N LYS A 484 -24.95 -2.40 44.17
CA LYS A 484 -25.60 -2.50 42.86
C LYS A 484 -24.80 -1.77 41.78
N ILE A 485 -24.44 -0.50 42.04
CA ILE A 485 -23.68 0.28 41.04
C ILE A 485 -22.27 -0.24 40.83
N PHE A 486 -21.52 -0.62 41.88
CA PHE A 486 -20.18 -1.19 41.73
C PHE A 486 -20.22 -2.52 40.99
N LYS A 487 -21.22 -3.35 41.27
CA LYS A 487 -21.43 -4.59 40.51
C LYS A 487 -21.66 -4.32 39.03
N LYS A 488 -22.52 -3.32 38.71
CA LYS A 488 -22.82 -2.93 37.31
C LYS A 488 -21.57 -2.41 36.61
N ILE A 489 -20.74 -1.62 37.29
CA ILE A 489 -19.45 -1.13 36.76
C ILE A 489 -18.48 -2.28 36.49
N ILE A 490 -18.30 -3.21 37.43
CA ILE A 490 -17.39 -4.35 37.27
C ILE A 490 -17.88 -5.29 36.19
N ASP A 491 -19.17 -5.67 36.18
CA ASP A 491 -19.76 -6.53 35.17
C ASP A 491 -19.58 -5.94 33.75
N SER A 492 -19.92 -4.66 33.56
CA SER A 492 -19.75 -3.99 32.26
C SER A 492 -18.28 -3.88 31.85
N SER A 493 -17.38 -3.62 32.80
CA SER A 493 -15.93 -3.56 32.53
C SER A 493 -15.39 -4.91 32.09
N LEU A 494 -15.84 -6.02 32.70
CA LEU A 494 -15.44 -7.37 32.28
C LEU A 494 -15.92 -7.68 30.87
N LEU A 495 -17.17 -7.35 30.55
CA LEU A 495 -17.74 -7.52 29.21
C LEU A 495 -16.96 -6.72 28.17
N MET A 496 -16.72 -5.42 28.42
CA MET A 496 -15.97 -4.54 27.52
C MET A 496 -14.50 -4.95 27.31
N LEU A 497 -13.87 -5.53 28.34
CA LEU A 497 -12.48 -6.00 28.27
C LEU A 497 -12.35 -7.44 27.75
N SER A 498 -13.43 -8.21 27.65
CA SER A 498 -13.36 -9.63 27.29
C SER A 498 -12.71 -9.89 25.92
N PRO A 499 -12.88 -9.07 24.87
CA PRO A 499 -12.18 -9.26 23.60
C PRO A 499 -10.66 -9.00 23.70
N ILE A 500 -10.23 -8.20 24.66
CA ILE A 500 -8.84 -7.77 24.85
C ILE A 500 -8.10 -8.71 25.78
N ALA A 501 -8.67 -8.98 26.97
CA ALA A 501 -8.08 -9.81 28.04
C ALA A 501 -9.02 -10.98 28.38
N PRO A 502 -9.17 -11.97 27.46
CA PRO A 502 -10.22 -12.98 27.55
C PRO A 502 -10.09 -13.92 28.73
N HIS A 503 -8.88 -14.29 29.15
CA HIS A 503 -8.70 -15.29 30.21
C HIS A 503 -9.09 -14.75 31.59
N ILE A 504 -8.58 -13.58 31.96
CA ILE A 504 -8.89 -12.98 33.26
C ILE A 504 -10.36 -12.61 33.37
N THR A 505 -10.96 -12.05 32.29
CA THR A 505 -12.36 -11.65 32.31
C THR A 505 -13.30 -12.86 32.38
N HIS A 506 -12.98 -13.95 31.68
CA HIS A 506 -13.73 -15.20 31.73
C HIS A 506 -13.69 -15.84 33.15
N GLU A 507 -12.50 -15.92 33.74
CA GLU A 507 -12.34 -16.49 35.07
C GLU A 507 -13.07 -15.66 36.14
N LEU A 508 -12.98 -14.33 36.08
CA LEU A 508 -13.71 -13.45 37.00
C LEU A 508 -15.21 -13.52 36.80
N TRP A 509 -15.68 -13.63 35.54
CA TRP A 509 -17.09 -13.78 35.24
C TRP A 509 -17.67 -15.05 35.81
N LYS A 510 -16.96 -16.20 35.66
CA LYS A 510 -17.36 -17.48 36.26
C LYS A 510 -17.52 -17.37 37.77
N LYS A 511 -16.59 -16.71 38.45
CA LYS A 511 -16.66 -16.50 39.90
C LYS A 511 -17.82 -15.58 40.32
N LEU A 512 -18.10 -14.53 39.57
CA LEU A 512 -19.18 -13.57 39.83
C LEU A 512 -20.57 -14.08 39.47
N LYS A 513 -20.69 -14.99 38.51
CA LYS A 513 -21.95 -15.46 37.92
C LYS A 513 -22.18 -16.97 38.09
N ASN A 514 -21.59 -17.57 39.13
CA ASN A 514 -21.81 -18.98 39.50
C ASN A 514 -21.59 -19.96 38.31
N GLY A 515 -20.46 -19.80 37.63
CA GLY A 515 -20.04 -20.71 36.56
C GLY A 515 -20.52 -20.39 35.14
N LYS A 516 -21.25 -19.28 34.92
CA LYS A 516 -21.63 -18.83 33.58
C LYS A 516 -20.43 -18.38 32.77
N GLU A 517 -20.49 -18.58 31.46
CA GLU A 517 -19.44 -18.18 30.54
C GLU A 517 -19.69 -16.78 29.98
N ILE A 518 -18.69 -15.93 29.99
CA ILE A 518 -18.77 -14.54 29.50
C ILE A 518 -19.05 -14.47 28.00
N LEU A 519 -18.62 -15.47 27.23
CA LEU A 519 -18.82 -15.55 25.78
C LEU A 519 -20.30 -15.67 25.36
N ASN A 520 -21.16 -16.13 26.27
CA ASN A 520 -22.60 -16.28 26.04
C ASN A 520 -23.41 -15.05 26.46
N GLU A 521 -22.74 -14.01 26.95
CA GLU A 521 -23.39 -12.80 27.42
C GLU A 521 -23.44 -11.73 26.32
N SER A 522 -24.48 -10.89 26.37
CA SER A 522 -24.60 -9.77 25.44
C SER A 522 -23.68 -8.62 25.81
N TRP A 523 -23.28 -7.85 24.79
CA TRP A 523 -22.55 -6.60 25.01
C TRP A 523 -23.34 -5.63 25.88
N PRO A 524 -22.71 -4.87 26.79
CA PRO A 524 -23.43 -3.98 27.69
C PRO A 524 -24.09 -2.83 26.92
N THR A 525 -25.33 -2.50 27.31
CA THR A 525 -26.10 -1.39 26.74
C THR A 525 -26.03 -0.16 27.64
N TYR A 526 -26.13 1.02 27.06
CA TYR A 526 -26.20 2.29 27.79
C TYR A 526 -27.58 2.90 27.69
N ASP A 527 -27.92 3.72 28.70
CA ASP A 527 -29.13 4.51 28.73
C ASP A 527 -28.85 5.90 28.11
N PRO A 528 -29.53 6.28 27.02
CA PRO A 528 -29.32 7.58 26.38
C PRO A 528 -29.67 8.78 27.30
N GLU A 529 -30.62 8.62 28.20
CA GLU A 529 -31.05 9.71 29.13
C GLU A 529 -29.94 10.05 30.14
N LEU A 530 -29.07 9.11 30.44
CA LEU A 530 -27.91 9.29 31.32
C LEU A 530 -26.66 9.79 30.63
N LEU A 531 -26.72 10.13 29.33
CA LEU A 531 -25.59 10.68 28.59
C LEU A 531 -25.52 12.21 28.61
N GLU A 532 -26.61 12.88 28.92
CA GLU A 532 -26.67 14.34 28.97
C GLU A 532 -25.89 14.88 30.17
N GLU A 533 -24.87 15.67 29.89
CA GLU A 533 -24.22 16.49 30.93
C GLU A 533 -25.02 17.77 31.12
N GLU A 534 -25.39 18.09 32.36
CA GLU A 534 -26.05 19.33 32.73
C GLU A 534 -25.14 20.57 32.52
N SER A 535 -23.85 20.36 32.21
CA SER A 535 -22.89 21.44 31.96
C SER A 535 -21.74 20.98 31.03
N TYR A 536 -21.26 21.90 30.20
CA TYR A 536 -20.11 21.70 29.33
C TYR A 536 -18.88 22.45 29.86
N LYS A 537 -17.79 21.77 30.05
CA LYS A 537 -16.51 22.38 30.37
C LYS A 537 -15.86 22.92 29.10
N LEU A 538 -15.92 24.23 28.89
CA LEU A 538 -15.25 24.90 27.78
C LEU A 538 -13.79 25.16 28.15
N VAL A 539 -12.89 24.55 27.41
CA VAL A 539 -11.44 24.71 27.59
C VAL A 539 -10.96 25.87 26.73
N VAL A 540 -10.43 26.92 27.35
CA VAL A 540 -9.89 28.08 26.65
C VAL A 540 -8.37 27.91 26.47
N GLN A 541 -7.95 27.90 25.22
CA GLN A 541 -6.52 27.84 24.85
C GLN A 541 -6.11 29.10 24.07
N VAL A 542 -4.95 29.63 24.35
CA VAL A 542 -4.31 30.72 23.60
C VAL A 542 -2.95 30.22 23.13
N ASN A 543 -2.74 30.19 21.81
CA ASN A 543 -1.53 29.67 21.17
C ASN A 543 -1.19 28.22 21.62
N GLY A 544 -2.20 27.34 21.69
CA GLY A 544 -2.03 25.93 22.08
C GLY A 544 -1.77 25.70 23.58
N LYS A 545 -1.74 26.75 24.41
CA LYS A 545 -1.56 26.63 25.86
C LYS A 545 -2.89 26.85 26.58
N LEU A 546 -3.22 25.93 27.51
CA LEU A 546 -4.38 26.04 28.37
C LEU A 546 -4.30 27.35 29.18
N ARG A 547 -5.35 28.17 29.13
CA ARG A 547 -5.44 29.46 29.86
C ARG A 547 -6.57 29.50 30.87
N GLY A 548 -7.55 28.62 30.73
CA GLY A 548 -8.67 28.52 31.65
C GLY A 548 -9.71 27.53 31.20
N SER A 549 -10.71 27.29 32.03
CA SER A 549 -11.91 26.53 31.69
C SER A 549 -13.12 27.23 32.27
N LEU A 550 -14.20 27.26 31.48
CA LEU A 550 -15.53 27.71 31.88
C LEU A 550 -16.44 26.48 32.03
N LEU A 551 -17.32 26.48 33.06
CA LEU A 551 -18.35 25.45 33.27
C LEU A 551 -19.67 25.98 32.74
#